data_6ae8f7ff909bcda83fcdf425704489c1
#
_entry.id   6ae8f7ff909bcda83fcdf425704489c1
#
_cell.length_a   1.000
_cell.length_b   1.000
_cell.length_c   1.000
_cell.angle_alpha   90.00
_cell.angle_beta   90.00
_cell.angle_gamma   90.00
#
_symmetry.space_group_name_H-M   'P 1'
#
loop_
_entity.id
_entity.type
_entity.pdbx_description
1 polymer ?
#
loop_
_entity_poly.entity_id
_entity_poly.type
_entity_poly.pdbx_seq_one_letter_code
_entity_poly.pdbx_strand_id
1 'polypeptide(L)'
;MLSIDHTGWTERLLREMSAAWAIARKDMRIYYLKPNIIVMGILFPLFMFLAFAIGKNAPPGTLIPGLISITLLFSASSIEPVSIPIERRVKTFDRLLSAPISLHSLVIGESSSGFLYSLGIACLPLIFGIIVFSTPIVHAFVLVIAMALTAFCFATLGTLFAAYPTENVGEVMSILNTVRLPLIFISGVFIPISAMPQIGQVIAFYSPLTYGNDMIAYGYTGTSLFSPLLDILVLVIFILIFQFVADHLYKKFNE
;
A
#
# COMPACT_ATOMS: atom_id res chain seq x y z
N MET A 1 -5.62 -43.93 19.17
CA MET A 1 -4.33 -43.24 19.41
C MET A 1 -4.00 -42.48 18.13
N LEU A 2 -4.55 -41.27 18.01
CA LEU A 2 -4.35 -40.42 16.82
C LEU A 2 -3.04 -39.68 16.99
N SER A 3 -2.03 -40.08 16.27
CA SER A 3 -0.79 -39.30 16.14
C SER A 3 -1.14 -37.99 15.42
N ILE A 4 -1.10 -36.89 16.14
CA ILE A 4 -1.21 -35.55 15.59
C ILE A 4 0.07 -35.34 14.77
N ASP A 5 -0.09 -35.35 13.46
CA ASP A 5 0.96 -35.25 12.46
C ASP A 5 1.49 -33.80 12.48
N HIS A 6 2.48 -33.54 13.34
CA HIS A 6 3.12 -32.21 13.46
C HIS A 6 3.92 -31.84 12.20
N THR A 7 4.24 -32.80 11.33
CA THR A 7 4.91 -32.56 10.04
C THR A 7 3.99 -31.91 9.03
N GLY A 8 2.68 -32.15 9.10
CA GLY A 8 1.69 -31.58 8.17
C GLY A 8 1.49 -30.07 8.27
N TRP A 9 1.69 -29.45 9.44
CA TRP A 9 1.48 -28.01 9.62
C TRP A 9 2.58 -27.16 8.98
N THR A 10 3.82 -27.52 9.20
CA THR A 10 4.98 -26.80 8.62
C THR A 10 5.00 -26.94 7.11
N GLU A 11 4.75 -28.13 6.57
CA GLU A 11 4.68 -28.34 5.13
C GLU A 11 3.51 -27.57 4.48
N ARG A 12 2.37 -27.49 5.15
CA ARG A 12 1.23 -26.71 4.71
C ARG A 12 1.55 -25.22 4.69
N LEU A 13 2.14 -24.68 5.74
CA LEU A 13 2.57 -23.27 5.80
C LEU A 13 3.60 -22.95 4.71
N LEU A 14 4.61 -23.79 4.53
CA LEU A 14 5.61 -23.60 3.48
C LEU A 14 5.00 -23.61 2.07
N ARG A 15 4.03 -24.48 1.84
CA ARG A 15 3.30 -24.53 0.57
C ARG A 15 2.47 -23.28 0.33
N GLU A 16 1.73 -22.79 1.34
CA GLU A 16 0.95 -21.54 1.25
C GLU A 16 1.86 -20.32 1.02
N MET A 17 2.99 -20.24 1.72
CA MET A 17 3.97 -19.17 1.51
C MET A 17 4.62 -19.23 0.13
N SER A 18 4.95 -20.42 -0.35
CA SER A 18 5.51 -20.59 -1.70
C SER A 18 4.51 -20.24 -2.80
N ALA A 19 3.22 -20.52 -2.56
CA ALA A 19 2.14 -20.15 -3.47
C ALA A 19 1.95 -18.63 -3.50
N ALA A 20 1.89 -17.97 -2.35
CA ALA A 20 1.81 -16.51 -2.26
C ALA A 20 2.99 -15.83 -2.96
N TRP A 21 4.21 -16.35 -2.77
CA TRP A 21 5.39 -15.86 -3.47
C TRP A 21 5.34 -16.07 -4.98
N ALA A 22 4.81 -17.22 -5.44
CA ALA A 22 4.66 -17.50 -6.88
C ALA A 22 3.70 -16.51 -7.54
N ILE A 23 2.59 -16.15 -6.86
CA ILE A 23 1.63 -15.13 -7.30
C ILE A 23 2.31 -13.76 -7.38
N ALA A 24 2.94 -13.31 -6.32
CA ALA A 24 3.67 -12.03 -6.32
C ALA A 24 4.71 -11.96 -7.44
N ARG A 25 5.48 -13.03 -7.65
CA ARG A 25 6.48 -13.10 -8.74
C ARG A 25 5.86 -13.05 -10.13
N LYS A 26 4.70 -13.67 -10.33
CA LYS A 26 3.93 -13.60 -11.57
C LYS A 26 3.56 -12.13 -11.87
N ASP A 27 3.01 -11.43 -10.90
CA ASP A 27 2.57 -10.04 -11.06
C ASP A 27 3.73 -9.10 -11.31
N MET A 28 4.85 -9.27 -10.60
CA MET A 28 6.08 -8.52 -10.87
C MET A 28 6.51 -8.61 -12.32
N ARG A 29 6.44 -9.79 -12.93
CA ARG A 29 6.87 -10.01 -14.32
C ARG A 29 5.91 -9.47 -15.36
N ILE A 30 4.61 -9.49 -15.06
CA ILE A 30 3.56 -9.20 -16.05
C ILE A 30 3.10 -7.74 -15.97
N TYR A 31 2.98 -7.20 -14.75
CA TYR A 31 2.24 -5.96 -14.53
C TYR A 31 3.10 -4.74 -14.18
N TYR A 32 4.26 -4.90 -13.55
CA TYR A 32 5.06 -3.76 -13.06
C TYR A 32 5.40 -2.69 -14.12
N LEU A 33 5.56 -3.09 -15.38
CA LEU A 33 5.85 -2.18 -16.50
C LEU A 33 4.60 -1.81 -17.31
N LYS A 34 3.39 -2.13 -16.83
CA LYS A 34 2.16 -1.71 -17.52
C LYS A 34 1.99 -0.18 -17.42
N PRO A 35 1.60 0.50 -18.53
CA PRO A 35 1.47 1.96 -18.54
C PRO A 35 0.60 2.53 -17.43
N ASN A 36 -0.55 1.89 -17.13
CA ASN A 36 -1.45 2.34 -16.07
C ASN A 36 -0.78 2.32 -14.69
N ILE A 37 0.06 1.33 -14.42
CA ILE A 37 0.76 1.21 -13.14
C ILE A 37 1.87 2.24 -13.04
N ILE A 38 2.64 2.47 -14.11
CA ILE A 38 3.67 3.51 -14.16
C ILE A 38 3.05 4.89 -13.97
N VAL A 39 1.97 5.19 -14.69
CA VAL A 39 1.30 6.50 -14.60
C VAL A 39 0.75 6.73 -13.19
N MET A 40 -0.02 5.77 -12.65
CA MET A 40 -0.63 5.93 -11.33
C MET A 40 0.36 5.76 -10.17
N GLY A 41 1.33 4.87 -10.32
CA GLY A 41 2.29 4.57 -9.25
C GLY A 41 3.48 5.53 -9.16
N ILE A 42 3.85 6.20 -10.25
CA ILE A 42 5.04 7.07 -10.32
C ILE A 42 4.68 8.48 -10.76
N LEU A 43 4.14 8.62 -11.97
CA LEU A 43 3.95 9.96 -12.57
C LEU A 43 2.91 10.78 -11.85
N PHE A 44 1.77 10.19 -11.53
CA PHE A 44 0.69 10.89 -10.84
C PHE A 44 1.10 11.40 -9.46
N PRO A 45 1.68 10.57 -8.54
CA PRO A 45 2.20 11.05 -7.26
C PRO A 45 3.24 12.18 -7.41
N LEU A 46 4.16 12.03 -8.36
CA LEU A 46 5.21 13.02 -8.61
C LEU A 46 4.62 14.37 -9.05
N PHE A 47 3.78 14.38 -10.07
CA PHE A 47 3.18 15.62 -10.56
C PHE A 47 2.22 16.24 -9.54
N MET A 48 1.44 15.44 -8.85
CA MET A 48 0.56 15.92 -7.79
C MET A 48 1.36 16.59 -6.68
N PHE A 49 2.43 15.93 -6.22
CA PHE A 49 3.29 16.49 -5.20
C PHE A 49 3.97 17.78 -5.66
N LEU A 50 4.53 17.81 -6.87
CA LEU A 50 5.15 19.02 -7.43
C LEU A 50 4.16 20.18 -7.52
N ALA A 51 2.92 19.92 -7.96
CA ALA A 51 1.88 20.96 -8.05
C ALA A 51 1.59 21.60 -6.68
N PHE A 52 1.62 20.82 -5.60
CA PHE A 52 1.39 21.35 -4.25
C PHE A 52 2.66 21.87 -3.56
N ALA A 53 3.84 21.42 -3.97
CA ALA A 53 5.11 21.88 -3.41
C ALA A 53 5.59 23.19 -4.04
N ILE A 54 5.28 23.43 -5.31
CA ILE A 54 5.64 24.67 -6.03
C ILE A 54 4.93 25.86 -5.36
N GLY A 55 5.71 26.86 -4.96
CA GLY A 55 5.20 28.06 -4.29
C GLY A 55 5.09 27.96 -2.77
N LYS A 56 5.33 26.80 -2.19
CA LYS A 56 5.49 26.66 -0.74
C LYS A 56 6.98 26.69 -0.39
N ASN A 57 7.39 27.67 0.40
CA ASN A 57 8.73 27.70 1.01
C ASN A 57 8.83 26.69 2.18
N ALA A 58 8.37 25.47 1.96
CA ALA A 58 8.42 24.41 2.98
C ALA A 58 9.82 23.78 3.01
N PRO A 59 10.38 23.52 4.20
CA PRO A 59 11.68 22.88 4.29
C PRO A 59 11.64 21.44 3.70
N PRO A 60 12.75 21.00 3.06
CA PRO A 60 12.83 19.67 2.44
C PRO A 60 12.46 18.52 3.39
N GLY A 61 12.76 18.66 4.68
CA GLY A 61 12.41 17.70 5.71
C GLY A 61 10.91 17.40 5.84
N THR A 62 10.04 18.34 5.47
CA THR A 62 8.59 18.13 5.47
C THR A 62 8.06 17.64 4.12
N LEU A 63 8.77 17.99 3.04
CA LEU A 63 8.35 17.66 1.68
C LEU A 63 8.63 16.19 1.32
N ILE A 64 9.80 15.67 1.67
CA ILE A 64 10.22 14.32 1.28
C ILE A 64 9.37 13.22 1.94
N PRO A 65 9.08 13.24 3.26
CA PRO A 65 8.17 12.28 3.88
C PRO A 65 6.79 12.24 3.21
N GLY A 66 6.24 13.39 2.89
CA GLY A 66 4.96 13.50 2.18
C GLY A 66 5.01 12.85 0.78
N LEU A 67 6.08 13.10 0.02
CA LEU A 67 6.26 12.49 -1.29
C LEU A 67 6.41 10.96 -1.21
N ILE A 68 7.17 10.46 -0.23
CA ILE A 68 7.30 9.02 0.04
C ILE A 68 5.91 8.43 0.35
N SER A 69 5.15 9.06 1.23
CA SER A 69 3.82 8.60 1.67
C SER A 69 2.82 8.52 0.52
N ILE A 70 2.75 9.56 -0.33
CA ILE A 70 1.88 9.57 -1.51
C ILE A 70 2.33 8.51 -2.52
N THR A 71 3.63 8.38 -2.73
CA THR A 71 4.19 7.37 -3.63
C THR A 71 3.81 5.97 -3.16
N LEU A 72 3.95 5.67 -1.88
CA LEU A 72 3.54 4.39 -1.29
C LEU A 72 2.03 4.15 -1.47
N LEU A 73 1.19 5.15 -1.19
CA LEU A 73 -0.25 5.05 -1.37
C LEU A 73 -0.61 4.64 -2.80
N PHE A 74 -0.11 5.38 -3.79
CA PHE A 74 -0.50 5.14 -5.19
C PHE A 74 0.17 3.91 -5.79
N SER A 75 1.45 3.69 -5.54
CA SER A 75 2.16 2.55 -6.13
C SER A 75 1.70 1.23 -5.51
N ALA A 76 1.57 1.14 -4.18
CA ALA A 76 1.16 -0.09 -3.51
C ALA A 76 -0.26 -0.53 -3.91
N SER A 77 -1.20 0.41 -3.95
CA SER A 77 -2.60 0.10 -4.21
C SER A 77 -2.99 0.14 -5.70
N SER A 78 -2.04 0.14 -6.64
CA SER A 78 -2.35 0.18 -8.08
C SER A 78 -2.15 -1.15 -8.81
N ILE A 79 -1.43 -2.11 -8.24
CA ILE A 79 -1.11 -3.36 -8.92
C ILE A 79 -2.36 -4.22 -9.09
N GLU A 80 -3.02 -4.57 -8.00
CA GLU A 80 -4.16 -5.50 -7.96
C GLU A 80 -5.40 -4.95 -8.70
N PRO A 81 -5.74 -3.64 -8.60
CA PRO A 81 -6.80 -3.05 -9.40
C PRO A 81 -6.57 -3.07 -10.92
N VAL A 82 -5.34 -3.33 -11.35
CA VAL A 82 -5.00 -3.55 -12.77
C VAL A 82 -4.91 -5.03 -13.08
N SER A 83 -4.20 -5.83 -12.27
CA SER A 83 -3.93 -7.24 -12.55
C SER A 83 -5.20 -8.09 -12.51
N ILE A 84 -6.00 -8.00 -11.45
CA ILE A 84 -7.14 -8.88 -11.21
C ILE A 84 -8.26 -8.71 -12.25
N PRO A 85 -8.70 -7.48 -12.64
CA PRO A 85 -9.66 -7.34 -13.72
C PRO A 85 -9.15 -7.87 -15.07
N ILE A 86 -7.86 -7.70 -15.38
CA ILE A 86 -7.26 -8.26 -16.59
C ILE A 86 -7.29 -9.79 -16.51
N GLU A 87 -6.90 -10.39 -15.40
CA GLU A 87 -6.89 -11.84 -15.20
C GLU A 87 -8.31 -12.44 -15.24
N ARG A 88 -9.32 -11.74 -14.73
CA ARG A 88 -10.72 -12.14 -14.88
C ARG A 88 -11.12 -12.16 -16.35
N ARG A 89 -10.80 -11.11 -17.09
CA ARG A 89 -11.11 -11.01 -18.53
C ARG A 89 -10.48 -12.11 -19.37
N VAL A 90 -9.24 -12.53 -19.05
CA VAL A 90 -8.55 -13.62 -19.74
C VAL A 90 -8.74 -14.98 -19.08
N LYS A 91 -9.62 -15.09 -18.08
CA LYS A 91 -9.97 -16.33 -17.36
C LYS A 91 -8.80 -17.03 -16.67
N THR A 92 -7.73 -16.29 -16.34
CA THR A 92 -6.60 -16.83 -15.56
C THR A 92 -6.87 -16.76 -14.07
N PHE A 93 -7.68 -15.80 -13.61
CA PHE A 93 -8.10 -15.69 -12.22
C PHE A 93 -8.91 -16.90 -11.75
N ASP A 94 -9.80 -17.44 -12.58
CA ASP A 94 -10.58 -18.64 -12.29
C ASP A 94 -9.66 -19.88 -12.08
N ARG A 95 -8.53 -19.93 -12.79
CA ARG A 95 -7.52 -20.99 -12.60
C ARG A 95 -6.78 -20.83 -11.27
N LEU A 96 -6.50 -19.59 -10.83
CA LEU A 96 -5.91 -19.34 -9.52
C LEU A 96 -6.86 -19.74 -8.39
N LEU A 97 -8.16 -19.45 -8.53
CA LEU A 97 -9.20 -19.88 -7.58
C LEU A 97 -9.36 -21.40 -7.51
N SER A 98 -9.13 -22.10 -8.62
CA SER A 98 -9.19 -23.58 -8.71
C SER A 98 -7.91 -24.27 -8.25
N ALA A 99 -6.84 -23.52 -7.93
CA ALA A 99 -5.60 -24.07 -7.44
C ALA A 99 -5.75 -24.60 -6.00
N PRO A 100 -4.98 -25.62 -5.60
CA PRO A 100 -5.05 -26.22 -4.25
C PRO A 100 -4.34 -25.35 -3.20
N ILE A 101 -4.70 -24.07 -3.12
CA ILE A 101 -4.20 -23.05 -2.20
C ILE A 101 -5.37 -22.41 -1.46
N SER A 102 -5.10 -21.84 -0.28
CA SER A 102 -6.13 -21.11 0.43
C SER A 102 -6.41 -19.76 -0.23
N LEU A 103 -7.66 -19.30 -0.16
CA LEU A 103 -8.03 -17.97 -0.63
C LEU A 103 -7.21 -16.87 0.09
N HIS A 104 -6.96 -17.07 1.37
CA HIS A 104 -6.12 -16.18 2.16
C HIS A 104 -4.70 -16.05 1.60
N SER A 105 -4.07 -17.15 1.21
CA SER A 105 -2.74 -17.13 0.56
C SER A 105 -2.76 -16.47 -0.81
N LEU A 106 -3.85 -16.59 -1.55
CA LEU A 106 -4.04 -15.88 -2.81
C LEU A 106 -4.07 -14.35 -2.54
N VAL A 107 -4.92 -13.90 -1.61
CA VAL A 107 -5.06 -12.46 -1.27
C VAL A 107 -3.75 -11.89 -0.72
N ILE A 108 -3.03 -12.62 0.14
CA ILE A 108 -1.70 -12.20 0.62
C ILE A 108 -0.68 -12.15 -0.53
N GLY A 109 -0.71 -13.10 -1.43
CA GLY A 109 0.18 -13.16 -2.60
C GLY A 109 0.00 -11.96 -3.51
N GLU A 110 -1.24 -11.64 -3.83
CA GLU A 110 -1.60 -10.42 -4.59
C GLU A 110 -1.10 -9.17 -3.85
N SER A 111 -1.48 -8.95 -2.58
CA SER A 111 -1.03 -7.79 -1.79
C SER A 111 0.50 -7.70 -1.68
N SER A 112 1.22 -8.83 -1.66
CA SER A 112 2.68 -8.85 -1.63
C SER A 112 3.30 -8.28 -2.91
N SER A 113 2.62 -8.40 -4.03
CA SER A 113 3.03 -7.79 -5.30
C SER A 113 3.04 -6.26 -5.20
N GLY A 114 1.93 -5.66 -4.81
CA GLY A 114 1.82 -4.21 -4.60
C GLY A 114 2.81 -3.68 -3.56
N PHE A 115 2.98 -4.41 -2.46
CA PHE A 115 3.96 -4.12 -1.42
C PHE A 115 5.39 -4.01 -1.97
N LEU A 116 5.86 -5.03 -2.67
CA LEU A 116 7.23 -5.06 -3.21
C LEU A 116 7.47 -3.98 -4.26
N TYR A 117 6.48 -3.79 -5.16
CA TYR A 117 6.54 -2.73 -6.14
C TYR A 117 6.69 -1.35 -5.50
N SER A 118 5.83 -1.04 -4.54
CA SER A 118 5.80 0.26 -3.91
C SER A 118 7.06 0.57 -3.11
N LEU A 119 7.66 -0.41 -2.43
CA LEU A 119 8.95 -0.23 -1.75
C LEU A 119 10.04 0.15 -2.74
N GLY A 120 10.10 -0.53 -3.90
CA GLY A 120 11.05 -0.18 -4.96
C GLY A 120 10.86 1.23 -5.48
N ILE A 121 9.61 1.64 -5.74
CA ILE A 121 9.30 2.98 -6.25
C ILE A 121 9.53 4.06 -5.20
N ALA A 122 9.21 3.81 -3.92
CA ALA A 122 9.40 4.78 -2.84
C ALA A 122 10.89 5.04 -2.52
N CYS A 123 11.80 4.17 -2.95
CA CYS A 123 13.23 4.47 -2.92
C CYS A 123 13.62 5.67 -3.80
N LEU A 124 12.86 5.97 -4.87
CA LEU A 124 13.16 7.11 -5.74
C LEU A 124 13.05 8.44 -5.00
N PRO A 125 11.92 8.82 -4.37
CA PRO A 125 11.84 10.05 -3.59
C PRO A 125 12.78 10.04 -2.37
N LEU A 126 13.05 8.89 -1.76
CA LEU A 126 14.00 8.78 -0.67
C LEU A 126 15.41 9.13 -1.11
N ILE A 127 15.91 8.53 -2.20
CA ILE A 127 17.22 8.79 -2.77
C ILE A 127 17.31 10.25 -3.25
N PHE A 128 16.26 10.76 -3.88
CA PHE A 128 16.18 12.16 -4.30
C PHE A 128 16.32 13.11 -3.10
N GLY A 129 15.66 12.85 -1.98
CA GLY A 129 15.77 13.62 -0.75
C GLY A 129 17.19 13.66 -0.18
N ILE A 130 17.86 12.51 -0.17
CA ILE A 130 19.23 12.39 0.33
C ILE A 130 20.22 13.13 -0.57
N ILE A 131 20.15 12.94 -1.90
CA ILE A 131 21.14 13.48 -2.84
C ILE A 131 20.93 14.97 -3.06
N VAL A 132 19.69 15.41 -3.31
CA VAL A 132 19.40 16.80 -3.72
C VAL A 132 19.37 17.74 -2.52
N PHE A 133 18.81 17.31 -1.43
CA PHE A 133 18.65 18.17 -0.26
C PHE A 133 19.69 17.91 0.85
N SER A 134 20.55 16.90 0.68
CA SER A 134 21.59 16.54 1.65
C SER A 134 21.05 16.35 3.08
N THR A 135 19.78 15.90 3.20
CA THR A 135 19.13 15.72 4.50
C THR A 135 19.51 14.37 5.09
N PRO A 136 20.12 14.32 6.28
CA PRO A 136 20.43 13.06 6.93
C PRO A 136 19.15 12.40 7.44
N ILE A 137 19.09 11.07 7.32
CA ILE A 137 18.03 10.27 7.92
C ILE A 137 18.31 10.13 9.40
N VAL A 138 17.35 10.52 10.25
CA VAL A 138 17.53 10.54 11.70
C VAL A 138 17.39 9.14 12.30
N HIS A 139 16.32 8.42 11.94
CA HIS A 139 16.01 7.08 12.44
C HIS A 139 15.78 6.10 11.30
N ALA A 140 16.87 5.66 10.63
CA ALA A 140 16.79 4.81 9.42
C ALA A 140 15.99 3.51 9.64
N PHE A 141 16.15 2.85 10.79
CA PHE A 141 15.41 1.63 11.11
C PHE A 141 13.89 1.87 11.19
N VAL A 142 13.48 2.95 11.84
CA VAL A 142 12.06 3.33 11.93
C VAL A 142 11.51 3.69 10.55
N LEU A 143 12.28 4.40 9.73
CA LEU A 143 11.89 4.74 8.36
C LEU A 143 11.62 3.50 7.51
N VAL A 144 12.47 2.48 7.58
CA VAL A 144 12.26 1.22 6.86
C VAL A 144 10.98 0.52 7.31
N ILE A 145 10.74 0.44 8.63
CA ILE A 145 9.51 -0.15 9.17
C ILE A 145 8.28 0.68 8.74
N ALA A 146 8.37 2.00 8.81
CA ALA A 146 7.30 2.90 8.40
C ALA A 146 6.93 2.71 6.93
N MET A 147 7.93 2.68 6.05
CA MET A 147 7.72 2.44 4.62
C MET A 147 7.12 1.04 4.38
N ALA A 148 7.60 0.01 5.08
CA ALA A 148 7.09 -1.35 4.92
C ALA A 148 5.62 -1.48 5.39
N LEU A 149 5.28 -0.97 6.57
CA LEU A 149 3.91 -1.03 7.08
C LEU A 149 2.95 -0.22 6.21
N THR A 150 3.34 0.99 5.82
CA THR A 150 2.54 1.85 4.94
C THR A 150 2.33 1.20 3.57
N ALA A 151 3.39 0.65 2.98
CA ALA A 151 3.34 -0.08 1.71
C ALA A 151 2.35 -1.26 1.78
N PHE A 152 2.46 -2.10 2.82
CA PHE A 152 1.60 -3.26 2.97
C PHE A 152 0.14 -2.88 3.26
N CYS A 153 -0.09 -1.83 4.07
CA CYS A 153 -1.42 -1.30 4.32
C CYS A 153 -2.13 -0.87 3.02
N PHE A 154 -1.43 -0.16 2.14
CA PHE A 154 -2.03 0.29 0.89
C PHE A 154 -2.07 -0.79 -0.20
N ALA A 155 -1.20 -1.78 -0.16
CA ALA A 155 -1.32 -2.97 -0.99
C ALA A 155 -2.58 -3.77 -0.64
N THR A 156 -2.85 -4.01 0.65
CA THR A 156 -4.09 -4.66 1.09
C THR A 156 -5.34 -3.84 0.75
N LEU A 157 -5.26 -2.50 0.79
CA LEU A 157 -6.33 -1.63 0.30
C LEU A 157 -6.56 -1.83 -1.21
N GLY A 158 -5.51 -1.91 -2.01
CA GLY A 158 -5.60 -2.19 -3.45
C GLY A 158 -6.29 -3.52 -3.73
N THR A 159 -5.86 -4.57 -3.04
CA THR A 159 -6.45 -5.91 -3.15
C THR A 159 -7.92 -5.93 -2.72
N LEU A 160 -8.28 -5.19 -1.67
CA LEU A 160 -9.66 -5.03 -1.22
C LEU A 160 -10.57 -4.48 -2.33
N PHE A 161 -10.15 -3.40 -3.00
CA PHE A 161 -10.93 -2.82 -4.10
C PHE A 161 -10.93 -3.69 -5.36
N ALA A 162 -9.86 -4.42 -5.62
CA ALA A 162 -9.77 -5.37 -6.72
C ALA A 162 -10.70 -6.60 -6.53
N ALA A 163 -11.23 -6.83 -5.32
CA ALA A 163 -12.26 -7.84 -5.08
C ALA A 163 -13.58 -7.54 -5.80
N TYR A 164 -13.84 -6.28 -6.19
CA TYR A 164 -15.04 -5.91 -6.95
C TYR A 164 -15.13 -6.71 -8.24
N PRO A 165 -16.29 -7.38 -8.51
CA PRO A 165 -16.42 -8.37 -9.58
C PRO A 165 -16.60 -7.73 -10.96
N THR A 166 -15.53 -7.16 -11.50
CA THR A 166 -15.50 -6.55 -12.85
C THR A 166 -14.27 -6.98 -13.63
N GLU A 167 -14.38 -6.96 -14.93
CA GLU A 167 -13.25 -7.15 -15.87
C GLU A 167 -12.68 -5.79 -16.37
N ASN A 168 -13.24 -4.68 -15.88
CA ASN A 168 -12.89 -3.34 -16.31
C ASN A 168 -11.94 -2.67 -15.29
N VAL A 169 -10.67 -2.54 -15.66
CA VAL A 169 -9.65 -1.84 -14.87
C VAL A 169 -10.08 -0.40 -14.50
N GLY A 170 -10.73 0.31 -15.43
CA GLY A 170 -11.16 1.69 -15.22
C GLY A 170 -12.19 1.84 -14.11
N GLU A 171 -13.10 0.89 -13.95
CA GLU A 171 -14.10 0.89 -12.88
C GLU A 171 -13.44 0.74 -11.52
N VAL A 172 -12.57 -0.27 -11.34
CA VAL A 172 -11.88 -0.50 -10.07
C VAL A 172 -11.00 0.70 -9.69
N MET A 173 -10.25 1.23 -10.67
CA MET A 173 -9.39 2.40 -10.45
C MET A 173 -10.21 3.66 -10.10
N SER A 174 -11.38 3.84 -10.71
CA SER A 174 -12.25 4.98 -10.44
C SER A 174 -12.79 4.93 -9.00
N ILE A 175 -13.29 3.77 -8.58
CA ILE A 175 -13.79 3.56 -7.21
C ILE A 175 -12.66 3.78 -6.20
N LEU A 176 -11.49 3.21 -6.44
CA LEU A 176 -10.33 3.33 -5.56
C LEU A 176 -9.84 4.79 -5.46
N ASN A 177 -9.80 5.52 -6.58
CA ASN A 177 -9.39 6.93 -6.58
C ASN A 177 -10.37 7.84 -5.81
N THR A 178 -11.66 7.48 -5.77
CA THR A 178 -12.65 8.19 -4.94
C THR A 178 -12.30 8.12 -3.45
N VAL A 179 -11.57 7.08 -3.02
CA VAL A 179 -11.08 6.94 -1.64
C VAL A 179 -9.70 7.57 -1.48
N ARG A 180 -8.78 7.30 -2.42
CA ARG A 180 -7.39 7.79 -2.32
C ARG A 180 -7.29 9.31 -2.30
N LEU A 181 -8.04 10.01 -3.15
CA LEU A 181 -7.94 11.46 -3.24
C LEU A 181 -8.33 12.15 -1.93
N PRO A 182 -9.46 11.87 -1.28
CA PRO A 182 -9.74 12.40 0.04
C PRO A 182 -8.67 12.05 1.08
N LEU A 183 -8.19 10.80 1.11
CA LEU A 183 -7.16 10.36 2.06
C LEU A 183 -5.92 11.25 2.03
N ILE A 184 -5.47 11.68 0.86
CA ILE A 184 -4.26 12.50 0.74
C ILE A 184 -4.47 13.89 1.36
N PHE A 185 -5.63 14.50 1.13
CA PHE A 185 -5.90 15.86 1.61
C PHE A 185 -6.10 15.92 3.12
N ILE A 186 -6.66 14.86 3.73
CA ILE A 186 -6.92 14.81 5.16
C ILE A 186 -5.76 14.25 5.99
N SER A 187 -4.73 13.67 5.38
CA SER A 187 -3.69 12.91 6.06
C SER A 187 -2.53 13.73 6.63
N GLY A 188 -2.55 15.04 6.49
CA GLY A 188 -1.42 15.87 6.93
C GLY A 188 -0.26 16.00 5.94
N VAL A 189 -0.33 15.33 4.79
CA VAL A 189 0.74 15.36 3.77
C VAL A 189 0.89 16.75 3.14
N PHE A 190 -0.21 17.38 2.76
CA PHE A 190 -0.19 18.71 2.14
C PHE A 190 -0.44 19.84 3.11
N ILE A 191 -1.32 19.63 4.08
CA ILE A 191 -1.71 20.61 5.09
C ILE A 191 -1.42 19.97 6.44
N PRO A 192 -0.54 20.55 7.27
CA PRO A 192 -0.31 20.04 8.63
C PRO A 192 -1.63 19.89 9.38
N ILE A 193 -1.80 18.78 10.10
CA ILE A 193 -3.05 18.49 10.81
C ILE A 193 -3.40 19.60 11.78
N SER A 194 -2.40 20.19 12.44
CA SER A 194 -2.57 21.32 13.36
C SER A 194 -3.14 22.59 12.71
N ALA A 195 -2.98 22.72 11.38
CA ALA A 195 -3.50 23.87 10.62
C ALA A 195 -4.91 23.60 10.04
N MET A 196 -5.44 22.38 10.20
CA MET A 196 -6.78 22.03 9.73
C MET A 196 -7.87 22.53 10.68
N PRO A 197 -9.09 22.81 10.18
CA PRO A 197 -10.26 22.99 11.04
C PRO A 197 -10.49 21.76 11.94
N GLN A 198 -11.13 21.96 13.09
CA GLN A 198 -11.35 20.90 14.08
C GLN A 198 -11.96 19.61 13.50
N ILE A 199 -12.94 19.76 12.60
CA ILE A 199 -13.55 18.63 11.88
C ILE A 199 -12.52 17.89 11.00
N GLY A 200 -11.65 18.62 10.31
CA GLY A 200 -10.58 18.05 9.50
C GLY A 200 -9.57 17.25 10.32
N GLN A 201 -9.20 17.75 11.50
CA GLN A 201 -8.32 17.05 12.45
C GLN A 201 -8.94 15.71 12.89
N VAL A 202 -10.23 15.70 13.24
CA VAL A 202 -10.94 14.48 13.65
C VAL A 202 -10.96 13.45 12.50
N ILE A 203 -11.27 13.91 11.28
CA ILE A 203 -11.30 13.01 10.11
C ILE A 203 -9.91 12.47 9.80
N ALA A 204 -8.85 13.26 9.95
CA ALA A 204 -7.47 12.84 9.76
C ALA A 204 -7.09 11.62 10.59
N PHE A 205 -7.62 11.49 11.81
CA PHE A 205 -7.34 10.34 12.68
C PHE A 205 -7.95 9.02 12.21
N TYR A 206 -8.90 9.05 11.28
CA TYR A 206 -9.45 7.85 10.64
C TYR A 206 -8.71 7.46 9.35
N SER A 207 -7.68 8.21 8.96
CA SER A 207 -6.89 7.94 7.75
C SER A 207 -5.65 7.11 8.07
N PRO A 208 -5.46 5.93 7.48
CA PRO A 208 -4.21 5.16 7.65
C PRO A 208 -2.99 5.91 7.10
N LEU A 209 -3.19 6.78 6.11
CA LEU A 209 -2.12 7.59 5.54
C LEU A 209 -1.56 8.61 6.55
N THR A 210 -2.36 9.08 7.50
CA THR A 210 -1.93 9.97 8.58
C THR A 210 -0.82 9.34 9.40
N TYR A 211 -1.03 8.13 9.86
CA TYR A 211 -0.07 7.38 10.68
C TYR A 211 1.16 6.93 9.87
N GLY A 212 0.93 6.51 8.61
CA GLY A 212 2.03 6.19 7.71
C GLY A 212 2.93 7.39 7.44
N ASN A 213 2.35 8.56 7.16
CA ASN A 213 3.10 9.79 6.93
C ASN A 213 3.81 10.30 8.19
N ASP A 214 3.16 10.21 9.36
CA ASP A 214 3.76 10.63 10.63
C ASP A 214 4.97 9.77 10.99
N MET A 215 4.85 8.45 10.88
CA MET A 215 5.94 7.52 11.15
C MET A 215 7.10 7.67 10.14
N ILE A 216 6.81 7.93 8.85
CA ILE A 216 7.82 8.22 7.83
C ILE A 216 8.52 9.54 8.16
N ALA A 217 7.79 10.58 8.57
CA ALA A 217 8.34 11.86 8.98
C ALA A 217 9.23 11.70 10.22
N TYR A 218 8.82 10.92 11.20
CA TYR A 218 9.66 10.61 12.36
C TYR A 218 10.95 9.90 11.97
N GLY A 219 10.88 8.88 11.13
CA GLY A 219 12.07 8.17 10.64
C GLY A 219 13.03 9.09 9.88
N TYR A 220 12.50 10.02 9.10
CA TYR A 220 13.28 10.91 8.25
C TYR A 220 13.83 12.13 9.01
N THR A 221 13.00 12.82 9.81
CA THR A 221 13.34 14.11 10.47
C THR A 221 13.49 14.03 11.98
N GLY A 222 13.06 12.94 12.62
CA GLY A 222 13.01 12.81 14.08
C GLY A 222 11.80 13.47 14.72
N THR A 223 10.88 14.07 13.95
CA THR A 223 9.68 14.73 14.46
C THR A 223 8.42 13.97 14.11
N SER A 224 7.52 13.78 15.06
CA SER A 224 6.23 13.12 14.88
C SER A 224 5.12 13.83 15.65
N LEU A 225 3.89 13.60 15.23
CA LEU A 225 2.68 14.04 15.92
C LEU A 225 2.26 13.03 17.00
N PHE A 226 2.44 11.73 16.68
CA PHE A 226 2.11 10.60 17.55
C PHE A 226 3.35 9.84 17.98
N SER A 227 3.19 8.89 18.90
CA SER A 227 4.26 7.94 19.19
C SER A 227 4.38 6.92 18.06
N PRO A 228 5.60 6.55 17.63
CA PRO A 228 5.78 5.53 16.58
C PRO A 228 5.10 4.19 16.90
N LEU A 229 4.94 3.86 18.18
CA LEU A 229 4.24 2.64 18.59
C LEU A 229 2.73 2.71 18.27
N LEU A 230 2.11 3.89 18.44
CA LEU A 230 0.71 4.11 18.10
C LEU A 230 0.52 4.02 16.58
N ASP A 231 1.44 4.61 15.80
CA ASP A 231 1.39 4.53 14.34
C ASP A 231 1.45 3.10 13.84
N ILE A 232 2.38 2.29 14.39
CA ILE A 232 2.50 0.86 14.08
C ILE A 232 1.19 0.15 14.40
N LEU A 233 0.64 0.35 15.59
CA LEU A 233 -0.57 -0.31 16.05
C LEU A 233 -1.75 0.01 15.12
N VAL A 234 -1.95 1.27 14.78
CA VAL A 234 -3.05 1.69 13.91
C VAL A 234 -2.86 1.15 12.49
N LEU A 235 -1.66 1.22 11.92
CA LEU A 235 -1.39 0.64 10.60
C LEU A 235 -1.64 -0.86 10.57
N VAL A 236 -1.23 -1.60 11.60
CA VAL A 236 -1.50 -3.05 11.71
C VAL A 236 -3.00 -3.32 11.79
N ILE A 237 -3.76 -2.53 12.55
CA ILE A 237 -5.22 -2.66 12.61
C ILE A 237 -5.85 -2.46 11.23
N PHE A 238 -5.45 -1.43 10.48
CA PHE A 238 -5.95 -1.21 9.13
C PHE A 238 -5.59 -2.34 8.17
N ILE A 239 -4.35 -2.85 8.24
CA ILE A 239 -3.93 -4.02 7.46
C ILE A 239 -4.85 -5.22 7.73
N LEU A 240 -5.10 -5.53 9.00
CA LEU A 240 -5.96 -6.66 9.38
C LEU A 240 -7.41 -6.46 8.93
N ILE A 241 -7.94 -5.23 9.04
CA ILE A 241 -9.30 -4.91 8.57
C ILE A 241 -9.37 -5.06 7.05
N PHE A 242 -8.45 -4.47 6.30
CA PHE A 242 -8.47 -4.53 4.83
C PHE A 242 -8.29 -5.96 4.34
N GLN A 243 -7.38 -6.72 4.95
CA GLN A 243 -7.17 -8.13 4.62
C GLN A 243 -8.42 -8.97 4.90
N PHE A 244 -9.02 -8.82 6.08
CA PHE A 244 -10.22 -9.55 6.45
C PHE A 244 -11.41 -9.25 5.54
N VAL A 245 -11.62 -7.96 5.21
CA VAL A 245 -12.69 -7.55 4.30
C VAL A 245 -12.41 -8.02 2.89
N ALA A 246 -11.16 -7.98 2.43
CA ALA A 246 -10.78 -8.52 1.13
C ALA A 246 -11.10 -10.02 1.04
N ASP A 247 -10.63 -10.83 2.01
CA ASP A 247 -10.90 -12.26 2.05
C ASP A 247 -12.41 -12.56 2.01
N HIS A 248 -13.20 -11.80 2.77
CA HIS A 248 -14.66 -11.95 2.80
C HIS A 248 -15.31 -11.62 1.45
N LEU A 249 -14.89 -10.53 0.78
CA LEU A 249 -15.42 -10.14 -0.51
C LEU A 249 -15.01 -11.11 -1.62
N TYR A 250 -13.75 -11.56 -1.62
CA TYR A 250 -13.32 -12.59 -2.59
C TYR A 250 -14.11 -13.88 -2.42
N LYS A 251 -14.38 -14.30 -1.19
CA LYS A 251 -15.21 -15.46 -0.93
C LYS A 251 -16.63 -15.25 -1.46
N LYS A 252 -17.26 -14.13 -1.10
CA LYS A 252 -18.65 -13.81 -1.47
C LYS A 252 -18.87 -13.71 -2.97
N PHE A 253 -17.92 -13.18 -3.72
CA PHE A 253 -18.07 -12.93 -5.16
C PHE A 253 -17.59 -14.08 -6.05
N ASN A 254 -16.93 -15.09 -5.50
CA ASN A 254 -16.41 -16.23 -6.27
C ASN A 254 -16.97 -17.59 -5.80
N GLU A 255 -17.90 -17.61 -4.83
CA GLU A 255 -18.82 -18.71 -4.52
C GLU A 255 -20.15 -18.54 -5.29
#